data_2349b3366be17f564b44d2181844440f
#
_entry.id   2349b3366be17f564b44d2181844440f
#
_cell.length_a   1.000
_cell.length_b   1.000
_cell.length_c   1.000
_cell.angle_alpha   90.00
_cell.angle_beta   90.00
_cell.angle_gamma   90.00
#
_symmetry.space_group_name_H-M   'P 1'
#
loop_
_entity.id
_entity.type
_entity.pdbx_description
1 polymer ?
#
loop_
_entity_poly.entity_id
_entity_poly.type
_entity_poly.pdbx_seq_one_letter_code
_entity_poly.pdbx_strand_id
1 'polypeptide(L)'
;MKNILQLYRDNAQREKRPVNVVKNESVSAIYIYDVIDSYWGVSAKDVISALANVGADEEVHFHINSPGGDVFEGRAIMAAIRAHNGKTVAFVDSLAASAATSIAIACDEVVISQGAFFMIHNASGMVWGDKADMREVADLLEKIEGSIIADYTGKTGKDDQQVIEWMDAETWFSADESVANGFCDRIAETNKAKNTWNLSAFSKAPKALLEPPEQEPEIEPA
;
A
#
# COMPACT_ATOMS: atom_id res chain seq x y z
N MET A 1 -4.97 1.47 -17.84
CA MET A 1 -4.57 2.17 -16.59
C MET A 1 -4.60 3.67 -16.84
N LYS A 2 -5.32 4.40 -16.05
CA LYS A 2 -5.18 5.84 -16.00
C LYS A 2 -3.94 6.12 -15.17
N ASN A 3 -3.08 6.96 -15.68
CA ASN A 3 -1.70 7.24 -15.32
C ASN A 3 -1.50 7.53 -13.82
N ILE A 4 -0.37 7.09 -13.20
CA ILE A 4 0.07 7.43 -11.84
C ILE A 4 0.05 8.94 -11.59
N LEU A 5 0.38 9.76 -12.60
CA LEU A 5 0.25 11.21 -12.53
C LEU A 5 -1.19 11.68 -12.30
N GLN A 6 -2.19 10.92 -12.75
CA GLN A 6 -3.58 11.23 -12.45
C GLN A 6 -3.87 10.99 -10.97
N LEU A 7 -3.36 9.88 -10.40
CA LEU A 7 -3.49 9.62 -8.97
C LEU A 7 -2.91 10.78 -8.15
N TYR A 8 -1.70 11.21 -8.47
CA TYR A 8 -1.05 12.34 -7.79
C TYR A 8 -1.83 13.64 -7.92
N ARG A 9 -2.23 13.99 -9.15
CA ARG A 9 -2.99 15.21 -9.42
C ARG A 9 -4.34 15.23 -8.68
N ASP A 10 -5.06 14.13 -8.75
CA ASP A 10 -6.42 14.03 -8.21
C ASP A 10 -6.43 13.98 -6.67
N ASN A 11 -5.28 13.69 -6.06
CA ASN A 11 -5.08 13.69 -4.61
C ASN A 11 -4.14 14.83 -4.12
N ALA A 12 -3.69 15.71 -5.01
CA ALA A 12 -2.69 16.76 -4.70
C ALA A 12 -3.15 17.78 -3.63
N GLN A 13 -4.46 17.95 -3.45
CA GLN A 13 -5.05 18.88 -2.48
C GLN A 13 -5.27 18.24 -1.09
N ARG A 14 -4.94 16.96 -0.92
CA ARG A 14 -5.03 16.33 0.39
C ARG A 14 -3.97 16.90 1.32
N GLU A 15 -4.33 17.00 2.58
CA GLU A 15 -3.37 17.35 3.62
C GLU A 15 -2.27 16.28 3.68
N LYS A 16 -1.03 16.69 3.45
CA LYS A 16 0.12 15.79 3.56
C LYS A 16 0.28 15.37 5.01
N ARG A 17 0.35 14.07 5.25
CA ARG A 17 0.62 13.53 6.58
C ARG A 17 2.07 13.06 6.63
N PRO A 18 2.94 13.78 7.34
CA PRO A 18 4.32 13.34 7.54
C PRO A 18 4.33 11.98 8.23
N VAL A 19 5.33 11.18 7.92
CA VAL A 19 5.56 9.92 8.65
C VAL A 19 5.87 10.28 10.11
N ASN A 20 5.00 9.86 11.00
CA ASN A 20 5.13 10.10 12.42
C ASN A 20 5.34 8.78 13.17
N VAL A 21 6.26 8.79 14.12
CA VAL A 21 6.39 7.71 15.10
C VAL A 21 5.59 8.11 16.33
N VAL A 22 4.58 7.31 16.65
CA VAL A 22 3.84 7.43 17.93
C VAL A 22 4.33 6.32 18.85
N LYS A 23 4.99 6.67 19.93
CA LYS A 23 5.46 5.72 20.93
C LYS A 23 4.42 5.55 22.04
N ASN A 24 4.03 4.31 22.25
CA ASN A 24 3.35 3.86 23.46
C ASN A 24 4.36 3.08 24.32
N GLU A 25 4.02 2.71 25.55
CA GLU A 25 4.94 2.11 26.54
C GLU A 25 5.74 0.89 26.03
N SER A 26 5.25 0.16 25.03
CA SER A 26 5.87 -1.08 24.53
C SER A 26 5.88 -1.25 22.99
N VAL A 27 5.28 -0.33 22.25
CA VAL A 27 5.12 -0.44 20.80
C VAL A 27 5.29 0.92 20.13
N SER A 28 6.02 0.95 19.03
CA SER A 28 6.11 2.12 18.16
C SER A 28 5.20 1.98 16.95
N ALA A 29 4.35 2.97 16.69
CA ALA A 29 3.50 3.03 15.50
C ALA A 29 4.05 4.00 14.46
N ILE A 30 4.15 3.55 13.21
CA ILE A 30 4.57 4.33 12.04
C ILE A 30 3.40 4.39 11.06
N TYR A 31 2.99 5.60 10.68
CA TYR A 31 1.85 5.83 9.80
C TYR A 31 2.29 6.12 8.37
N ILE A 32 1.80 5.29 7.42
CA ILE A 32 2.03 5.43 5.97
C ILE A 32 0.68 5.78 5.33
N TYR A 33 0.31 7.06 5.44
CA TYR A 33 -1.02 7.56 5.08
C TYR A 33 -0.99 8.50 3.88
N ASP A 34 -0.03 8.29 2.97
CA ASP A 34 0.06 9.05 1.73
C ASP A 34 0.49 8.16 0.56
N VAL A 35 0.58 8.74 -0.64
CA VAL A 35 1.20 8.07 -1.78
C VAL A 35 2.65 7.71 -1.45
N ILE A 36 3.14 6.64 -2.01
CA ILE A 36 4.54 6.23 -1.88
C ILE A 36 5.35 6.98 -2.93
N ASP A 37 6.06 8.02 -2.50
CA ASP A 37 6.81 8.89 -3.43
C ASP A 37 7.79 9.78 -2.68
N SER A 38 8.98 10.01 -3.27
CA SER A 38 10.07 10.79 -2.66
C SER A 38 9.80 12.30 -2.61
N TYR A 39 8.85 12.82 -3.41
CA TYR A 39 8.54 14.26 -3.53
C TYR A 39 7.15 14.63 -3.03
N TRP A 40 6.15 13.78 -3.31
CA TRP A 40 4.74 14.11 -3.09
C TRP A 40 4.07 13.31 -1.98
N GLY A 41 4.77 12.37 -1.38
CA GLY A 41 4.19 11.48 -0.39
C GLY A 41 5.18 11.01 0.67
N VAL A 42 5.07 9.74 1.04
CA VAL A 42 5.93 9.04 1.98
C VAL A 42 7.10 8.43 1.23
N SER A 43 8.31 8.84 1.57
CA SER A 43 9.54 8.29 1.01
C SER A 43 10.12 7.14 1.85
N ALA A 44 10.97 6.33 1.22
CA ALA A 44 11.77 5.34 1.94
C ALA A 44 12.65 6.00 3.02
N LYS A 45 13.20 7.18 2.72
CA LYS A 45 14.00 7.96 3.68
C LYS A 45 13.21 8.28 4.94
N ASP A 46 11.95 8.68 4.81
CA ASP A 46 11.11 9.04 5.95
C ASP A 46 10.85 7.82 6.84
N VAL A 47 10.48 6.68 6.24
CA VAL A 47 10.22 5.43 6.98
C VAL A 47 11.49 4.88 7.62
N ILE A 48 12.62 4.88 6.91
CA ILE A 48 13.92 4.45 7.45
C ILE A 48 14.33 5.35 8.62
N SER A 49 14.14 6.68 8.49
CA SER A 49 14.41 7.63 9.57
C SER A 49 13.50 7.40 10.77
N ALA A 50 12.24 7.05 10.55
CA ALA A 50 11.30 6.71 11.60
C ALA A 50 11.74 5.41 12.32
N LEU A 51 12.08 4.36 11.59
CA LEU A 51 12.61 3.11 12.14
C LEU A 51 13.89 3.29 12.93
N ALA A 52 14.79 4.17 12.48
CA ALA A 52 16.04 4.45 13.19
C ALA A 52 15.84 5.08 14.60
N ASN A 53 14.64 5.62 14.86
CA ASN A 53 14.26 6.14 16.18
C ASN A 53 13.54 5.10 17.06
N VAL A 54 13.36 3.88 16.56
CA VAL A 54 12.78 2.74 17.29
C VAL A 54 13.91 1.86 17.81
N GLY A 55 13.71 1.21 18.95
CA GLY A 55 14.67 0.22 19.47
C GLY A 55 14.81 -0.96 18.50
N ALA A 56 16.02 -1.49 18.36
CA ALA A 56 16.32 -2.53 17.35
C ALA A 56 15.44 -3.79 17.48
N ASP A 57 15.05 -4.14 18.71
CA ASP A 57 14.22 -5.32 19.01
C ASP A 57 12.79 -4.93 19.45
N GLU A 58 12.42 -3.64 19.32
CA GLU A 58 11.09 -3.13 19.71
C GLU A 58 10.04 -3.55 18.66
N GLU A 59 8.84 -3.91 19.11
CA GLU A 59 7.73 -4.19 18.21
C GLU A 59 7.26 -2.92 17.49
N VAL A 60 7.09 -3.01 16.17
CA VAL A 60 6.66 -1.88 15.32
C VAL A 60 5.37 -2.18 14.59
N HIS A 61 4.41 -1.27 14.72
CA HIS A 61 3.14 -1.29 14.00
C HIS A 61 3.19 -0.31 12.82
N PHE A 62 2.99 -0.80 11.62
CA PHE A 62 2.87 0.01 10.40
C PHE A 62 1.38 0.18 10.06
N HIS A 63 0.85 1.37 10.28
CA HIS A 63 -0.50 1.73 9.90
C HIS A 63 -0.51 2.21 8.44
N ILE A 64 -1.28 1.54 7.59
CA ILE A 64 -1.26 1.75 6.14
C ILE A 64 -2.63 2.23 5.67
N ASN A 65 -2.63 3.37 5.00
CA ASN A 65 -3.76 3.88 4.20
C ASN A 65 -3.19 4.59 2.98
N SER A 66 -2.82 3.82 1.96
CA SER A 66 -2.08 4.30 0.80
C SER A 66 -2.56 3.67 -0.50
N PRO A 67 -2.71 4.47 -1.57
CA PRO A 67 -3.02 3.98 -2.90
C PRO A 67 -1.78 3.41 -3.63
N GLY A 68 -0.62 3.35 -2.96
CA GLY A 68 0.65 2.98 -3.56
C GLY A 68 1.38 4.15 -4.17
N GLY A 69 2.18 3.89 -5.20
CA GLY A 69 3.01 4.89 -5.85
C GLY A 69 4.28 4.31 -6.45
N ASP A 70 5.43 4.90 -6.15
CA ASP A 70 6.72 4.48 -6.68
C ASP A 70 7.13 3.10 -6.14
N VAL A 71 7.38 2.17 -7.07
CA VAL A 71 7.73 0.79 -6.74
C VAL A 71 9.10 0.68 -6.07
N PHE A 72 10.06 1.54 -6.42
CA PHE A 72 11.41 1.49 -5.85
C PHE A 72 11.44 2.04 -4.43
N GLU A 73 10.68 3.12 -4.16
CA GLU A 73 10.46 3.61 -2.79
C GLU A 73 9.78 2.51 -1.93
N GLY A 74 8.71 1.88 -2.45
CA GLY A 74 8.04 0.77 -1.78
C GLY A 74 8.97 -0.40 -1.46
N ARG A 75 9.84 -0.76 -2.40
CA ARG A 75 10.83 -1.82 -2.21
C ARG A 75 11.92 -1.46 -1.18
N ALA A 76 12.35 -0.21 -1.16
CA ALA A 76 13.32 0.25 -0.17
C ALA A 76 12.71 0.24 1.25
N ILE A 77 11.45 0.63 1.38
CA ILE A 77 10.69 0.51 2.65
C ILE A 77 10.56 -0.96 3.06
N MET A 78 10.15 -1.83 2.15
CA MET A 78 10.06 -3.28 2.38
C MET A 78 11.38 -3.87 2.89
N ALA A 79 12.51 -3.49 2.27
CA ALA A 79 13.83 -3.94 2.69
C ALA A 79 14.19 -3.46 4.11
N ALA A 80 13.84 -2.23 4.46
CA ALA A 80 14.06 -1.68 5.78
C ALA A 80 13.22 -2.38 6.86
N ILE A 81 11.95 -2.70 6.56
CA ILE A 81 11.08 -3.45 7.46
C ILE A 81 11.65 -4.85 7.70
N ARG A 82 12.03 -5.57 6.65
CA ARG A 82 12.63 -6.92 6.74
C ARG A 82 13.97 -6.95 7.47
N ALA A 83 14.68 -5.83 7.55
CA ALA A 83 15.94 -5.70 8.28
C ALA A 83 15.75 -5.37 9.77
N HIS A 84 14.54 -5.06 10.21
CA HIS A 84 14.24 -4.82 11.61
C HIS A 84 14.21 -6.14 12.39
N ASN A 85 14.80 -6.17 13.59
CA ASN A 85 14.90 -7.41 14.37
C ASN A 85 13.66 -7.67 15.22
N GLY A 86 12.95 -6.61 15.64
CA GLY A 86 11.73 -6.71 16.44
C GLY A 86 10.54 -7.17 15.59
N LYS A 87 9.48 -7.65 16.22
CA LYS A 87 8.25 -8.02 15.54
C LYS A 87 7.66 -6.83 14.78
N THR A 88 7.24 -7.06 13.54
CA THR A 88 6.59 -6.05 12.69
C THR A 88 5.16 -6.46 12.37
N VAL A 89 4.20 -5.54 12.55
CA VAL A 89 2.78 -5.76 12.25
C VAL A 89 2.28 -4.67 11.33
N ALA A 90 1.74 -5.04 10.18
CA ALA A 90 1.03 -4.11 9.30
C ALA A 90 -0.45 -4.07 9.66
N PHE A 91 -1.00 -2.87 9.81
CA PHE A 91 -2.43 -2.61 9.93
C PHE A 91 -2.92 -1.90 8.68
N VAL A 92 -3.68 -2.60 7.83
CA VAL A 92 -4.35 -1.98 6.69
C VAL A 92 -5.61 -1.30 7.20
N ASP A 93 -5.51 0.00 7.50
CA ASP A 93 -6.58 0.73 8.18
C ASP A 93 -7.76 1.06 7.24
N SER A 94 -7.49 1.32 5.95
CA SER A 94 -8.51 1.53 4.93
C SER A 94 -8.12 0.97 3.56
N LEU A 95 -6.90 1.24 3.14
CA LEU A 95 -6.43 0.86 1.82
C LEU A 95 -4.94 0.50 1.84
N ALA A 96 -4.59 -0.65 1.30
CA ALA A 96 -3.25 -0.94 0.83
C ALA A 96 -3.34 -1.32 -0.65
N ALA A 97 -2.88 -0.44 -1.54
CA ALA A 97 -2.95 -0.69 -2.97
C ALA A 97 -1.56 -0.60 -3.62
N SER A 98 -1.31 -1.43 -4.64
CA SER A 98 -0.08 -1.37 -5.45
C SER A 98 1.19 -1.43 -4.57
N ALA A 99 2.12 -0.50 -4.68
CA ALA A 99 3.37 -0.48 -3.89
C ALA A 99 3.15 -0.55 -2.36
N ALA A 100 2.00 -0.09 -1.84
CA ALA A 100 1.68 -0.18 -0.43
C ALA A 100 1.43 -1.63 0.04
N THR A 101 1.00 -2.52 -0.85
CA THR A 101 0.83 -3.94 -0.54
C THR A 101 2.17 -4.63 -0.27
N SER A 102 3.22 -4.26 -1.03
CA SER A 102 4.58 -4.77 -0.81
C SER A 102 5.10 -4.38 0.58
N ILE A 103 4.76 -3.17 1.04
CA ILE A 103 5.09 -2.72 2.40
C ILE A 103 4.34 -3.56 3.44
N ALA A 104 3.04 -3.78 3.25
CA ALA A 104 2.24 -4.58 4.17
C ALA A 104 2.77 -6.01 4.32
N ILE A 105 3.02 -6.70 3.20
CA ILE A 105 3.51 -8.08 3.22
C ILE A 105 4.99 -8.24 3.63
N ALA A 106 5.70 -7.12 3.83
CA ALA A 106 7.04 -7.14 4.40
C ALA A 106 7.04 -7.42 5.90
N CYS A 107 5.92 -7.14 6.58
CA CYS A 107 5.76 -7.35 8.01
C CYS A 107 5.51 -8.83 8.34
N ASP A 108 5.82 -9.20 9.60
CA ASP A 108 5.62 -10.56 10.11
C ASP A 108 4.13 -10.92 10.20
N GLU A 109 3.28 -9.94 10.47
CA GLU A 109 1.84 -10.10 10.55
C GLU A 109 1.13 -8.97 9.80
N VAL A 110 0.08 -9.31 9.05
CA VAL A 110 -0.76 -8.34 8.32
C VAL A 110 -2.20 -8.42 8.82
N VAL A 111 -2.66 -7.34 9.44
CA VAL A 111 -4.01 -7.18 9.96
C VAL A 111 -4.76 -6.22 9.05
N ILE A 112 -5.97 -6.56 8.64
CA ILE A 112 -6.81 -5.69 7.80
C ILE A 112 -8.07 -5.27 8.54
N SER A 113 -8.43 -3.99 8.47
CA SER A 113 -9.67 -3.49 9.07
C SER A 113 -10.90 -3.96 8.30
N GLN A 114 -12.01 -4.20 8.99
CA GLN A 114 -13.29 -4.50 8.34
C GLN A 114 -13.70 -3.36 7.40
N GLY A 115 -13.96 -3.68 6.13
CA GLY A 115 -14.28 -2.72 5.08
C GLY A 115 -13.06 -2.07 4.39
N ALA A 116 -11.84 -2.40 4.81
CA ALA A 116 -10.63 -2.03 4.09
C ALA A 116 -10.44 -2.90 2.83
N PHE A 117 -9.61 -2.41 1.91
CA PHE A 117 -9.28 -3.08 0.66
C PHE A 117 -7.78 -3.29 0.51
N PHE A 118 -7.44 -4.40 -0.12
CA PHE A 118 -6.09 -4.75 -0.54
C PHE A 118 -6.08 -4.93 -2.06
N MET A 119 -5.25 -4.17 -2.81
CA MET A 119 -5.31 -4.22 -4.27
C MET A 119 -3.96 -4.47 -4.89
N ILE A 120 -3.92 -5.42 -5.80
CA ILE A 120 -2.74 -5.73 -6.60
C ILE A 120 -3.01 -5.56 -8.08
N HIS A 121 -2.00 -5.12 -8.82
CA HIS A 121 -2.01 -4.96 -10.26
C HIS A 121 -0.59 -4.96 -10.82
N ASN A 122 -0.49 -5.00 -12.16
CA ASN A 122 0.78 -4.93 -12.86
C ASN A 122 1.49 -3.60 -12.65
N ALA A 123 2.82 -3.64 -12.63
CA ALA A 123 3.63 -2.45 -12.62
C ALA A 123 3.36 -1.58 -13.86
N SER A 124 3.52 -0.28 -13.71
CA SER A 124 3.34 0.64 -14.82
C SER A 124 4.41 1.71 -14.82
N GLY A 125 4.74 2.19 -15.98
CA GLY A 125 5.70 3.27 -16.17
C GLY A 125 5.27 4.23 -17.27
N MET A 126 6.05 5.30 -17.42
CA MET A 126 5.96 6.20 -18.55
C MET A 126 7.26 6.20 -19.28
N VAL A 127 7.17 6.23 -20.62
CA VAL A 127 8.32 6.30 -21.49
C VAL A 127 8.03 7.30 -22.61
N TRP A 128 9.04 8.10 -22.92
CA TRP A 128 9.04 8.98 -24.07
C TRP A 128 10.30 8.67 -24.87
N GLY A 129 10.12 8.21 -26.10
CA GLY A 129 11.24 7.84 -26.96
C GLY A 129 10.78 7.11 -28.19
N ASP A 130 11.72 6.44 -28.84
CA ASP A 130 11.44 5.60 -29.99
C ASP A 130 10.97 4.18 -29.57
N LYS A 131 10.80 3.31 -30.58
CA LYS A 131 10.35 1.93 -30.34
C LYS A 131 11.33 1.08 -29.54
N ALA A 132 12.62 1.44 -29.52
CA ALA A 132 13.63 0.73 -28.75
C ALA A 132 13.50 1.09 -27.27
N ASP A 133 13.36 2.37 -26.98
CA ASP A 133 13.12 2.88 -25.61
C ASP A 133 11.86 2.26 -25.00
N MET A 134 10.78 2.15 -25.78
CA MET A 134 9.52 1.53 -25.32
C MET A 134 9.69 0.05 -25.00
N ARG A 135 10.50 -0.70 -25.77
CA ARG A 135 10.78 -2.10 -25.47
C ARG A 135 11.65 -2.26 -24.24
N GLU A 136 12.67 -1.41 -24.10
CA GLU A 136 13.55 -1.44 -22.92
C GLU A 136 12.76 -1.21 -21.63
N VAL A 137 11.83 -0.26 -21.63
CA VAL A 137 10.96 -0.03 -20.47
C VAL A 137 9.99 -1.20 -20.25
N ALA A 138 9.45 -1.80 -21.29
CA ALA A 138 8.62 -3.00 -21.16
C ALA A 138 9.41 -4.17 -20.52
N ASP A 139 10.63 -4.43 -20.99
CA ASP A 139 11.51 -5.46 -20.44
C ASP A 139 11.89 -5.19 -18.96
N LEU A 140 12.03 -3.91 -18.60
CA LEU A 140 12.24 -3.51 -17.21
C LEU A 140 11.00 -3.79 -16.33
N LEU A 141 9.82 -3.46 -16.83
CA LEU A 141 8.57 -3.73 -16.12
C LEU A 141 8.35 -5.23 -15.90
N GLU A 142 8.64 -6.08 -16.89
CA GLU A 142 8.62 -7.54 -16.74
C GLU A 142 9.51 -8.03 -15.60
N LYS A 143 10.73 -7.49 -15.48
CA LYS A 143 11.66 -7.85 -14.39
C LYS A 143 11.14 -7.40 -13.02
N ILE A 144 10.55 -6.21 -12.94
CA ILE A 144 9.92 -5.67 -11.73
C ILE A 144 8.75 -6.57 -11.33
N GLU A 145 7.87 -6.89 -12.27
CA GLU A 145 6.71 -7.76 -12.05
C GLU A 145 7.11 -9.15 -11.58
N GLY A 146 8.12 -9.76 -12.17
CA GLY A 146 8.64 -11.05 -11.72
C GLY A 146 9.05 -11.04 -10.24
N SER A 147 9.65 -9.95 -9.78
CA SER A 147 9.98 -9.79 -8.35
C SER A 147 8.74 -9.60 -7.47
N ILE A 148 7.73 -8.86 -7.96
CA ILE A 148 6.47 -8.63 -7.23
C ILE A 148 5.68 -9.93 -7.14
N ILE A 149 5.60 -10.70 -8.22
CA ILE A 149 4.97 -12.03 -8.26
C ILE A 149 5.59 -12.94 -7.21
N ALA A 150 6.91 -13.01 -7.15
CA ALA A 150 7.61 -13.83 -6.16
C ALA A 150 7.29 -13.42 -4.70
N ASP A 151 7.18 -12.12 -4.42
CA ASP A 151 6.78 -11.64 -3.09
C ASP A 151 5.34 -12.07 -2.75
N TYR A 152 4.39 -11.92 -3.68
CA TYR A 152 2.99 -12.33 -3.44
C TYR A 152 2.84 -13.84 -3.35
N THR A 153 3.53 -14.60 -4.20
CA THR A 153 3.56 -16.07 -4.14
C THR A 153 4.10 -16.54 -2.79
N GLY A 154 5.20 -15.92 -2.33
CA GLY A 154 5.78 -16.22 -1.02
C GLY A 154 4.86 -15.91 0.16
N LYS A 155 4.09 -14.82 0.10
CA LYS A 155 3.13 -14.44 1.16
C LYS A 155 1.89 -15.31 1.14
N THR A 156 1.31 -15.54 -0.03
CA THR A 156 -0.01 -16.18 -0.17
C THR A 156 0.05 -17.70 -0.26
N GLY A 157 1.20 -18.27 -0.65
CA GLY A 157 1.35 -19.69 -0.98
C GLY A 157 0.60 -20.10 -2.26
N LYS A 158 0.11 -19.15 -3.06
CA LYS A 158 -0.50 -19.41 -4.38
C LYS A 158 0.59 -19.57 -5.43
N ASP A 159 0.25 -20.22 -6.55
CA ASP A 159 1.17 -20.32 -7.68
C ASP A 159 1.29 -18.99 -8.46
N ASP A 160 2.35 -18.88 -9.24
CA ASP A 160 2.66 -17.69 -10.01
C ASP A 160 1.51 -17.35 -10.98
N GLN A 161 0.90 -18.36 -11.61
CA GLN A 161 -0.16 -18.16 -12.58
C GLN A 161 -1.39 -17.48 -11.96
N GLN A 162 -1.78 -17.90 -10.78
CA GLN A 162 -2.89 -17.29 -10.06
C GLN A 162 -2.58 -15.84 -9.66
N VAL A 163 -1.35 -15.56 -9.24
CA VAL A 163 -0.92 -14.19 -8.89
C VAL A 163 -0.90 -13.31 -10.13
N ILE A 164 -0.37 -13.80 -11.25
CA ILE A 164 -0.38 -13.09 -12.55
C ILE A 164 -1.82 -12.75 -12.97
N GLU A 165 -2.74 -13.70 -12.90
CA GLU A 165 -4.16 -13.48 -13.25
C GLU A 165 -4.78 -12.37 -12.39
N TRP A 166 -4.49 -12.34 -11.10
CA TRP A 166 -4.96 -11.27 -10.21
C TRP A 166 -4.35 -9.91 -10.53
N MET A 167 -3.06 -9.87 -10.85
CA MET A 167 -2.37 -8.62 -11.23
C MET A 167 -2.88 -8.09 -12.57
N ASP A 168 -3.04 -8.95 -13.57
CA ASP A 168 -3.60 -8.60 -14.89
C ASP A 168 -5.04 -8.07 -14.76
N ALA A 169 -5.78 -8.63 -13.82
CA ALA A 169 -7.16 -8.24 -13.55
C ALA A 169 -7.28 -6.93 -12.76
N GLU A 170 -6.21 -6.34 -12.20
CA GLU A 170 -6.31 -5.25 -11.20
C GLU A 170 -7.31 -5.66 -10.12
N THR A 171 -6.92 -6.62 -9.28
CA THR A 171 -7.83 -7.24 -8.33
C THR A 171 -7.88 -6.48 -7.02
N TRP A 172 -9.10 -6.16 -6.61
CA TRP A 172 -9.43 -5.51 -5.36
C TRP A 172 -10.03 -6.53 -4.39
N PHE A 173 -9.28 -6.91 -3.38
CA PHE A 173 -9.71 -7.83 -2.36
C PHE A 173 -10.34 -7.07 -1.19
N SER A 174 -11.55 -7.46 -0.79
CA SER A 174 -12.13 -7.08 0.50
C SER A 174 -11.31 -7.65 1.67
N ALA A 175 -11.62 -7.26 2.90
CA ALA A 175 -10.94 -7.78 4.08
C ALA A 175 -11.04 -9.32 4.15
N ASP A 176 -12.23 -9.88 3.94
CA ASP A 176 -12.46 -11.32 3.97
C ASP A 176 -11.69 -12.05 2.86
N GLU A 177 -11.71 -11.52 1.62
CA GLU A 177 -10.98 -12.07 0.49
C GLU A 177 -9.47 -11.98 0.67
N SER A 178 -8.97 -10.89 1.30
CA SER A 178 -7.54 -10.71 1.59
C SER A 178 -7.02 -11.78 2.55
N VAL A 179 -7.81 -12.12 3.57
CA VAL A 179 -7.47 -13.20 4.51
C VAL A 179 -7.63 -14.57 3.84
N ALA A 180 -8.72 -14.81 3.12
CA ALA A 180 -8.97 -16.10 2.45
C ALA A 180 -7.92 -16.43 1.39
N ASN A 181 -7.31 -15.42 0.76
CA ASN A 181 -6.27 -15.60 -0.24
C ASN A 181 -4.85 -15.50 0.31
N GLY A 182 -4.67 -15.24 1.62
CA GLY A 182 -3.39 -15.29 2.30
C GLY A 182 -2.56 -14.00 2.21
N PHE A 183 -3.12 -12.90 1.73
CA PHE A 183 -2.46 -11.58 1.78
C PHE A 183 -2.43 -11.02 3.19
N CYS A 184 -3.53 -11.20 3.94
CA CYS A 184 -3.65 -10.78 5.33
C CYS A 184 -3.84 -11.98 6.24
N ASP A 185 -3.38 -11.87 7.48
CA ASP A 185 -3.40 -12.97 8.44
C ASP A 185 -4.71 -12.98 9.24
N ARG A 186 -5.32 -11.80 9.50
CA ARG A 186 -6.61 -11.67 10.18
C ARG A 186 -7.28 -10.32 9.94
N ILE A 187 -8.57 -10.26 10.26
CA ILE A 187 -9.36 -9.01 10.27
C ILE A 187 -9.27 -8.40 11.67
N ALA A 188 -9.14 -7.07 11.75
CA ALA A 188 -9.18 -6.33 13.01
C ALA A 188 -10.60 -6.30 13.58
N GLU A 189 -10.73 -6.50 14.90
CA GLU A 189 -12.04 -6.63 15.58
C GLU A 189 -12.83 -5.32 15.69
N THR A 190 -12.21 -4.13 15.53
CA THR A 190 -12.80 -2.88 16.04
C THR A 190 -12.86 -1.69 15.10
N ASN A 191 -12.29 -1.73 13.89
CA ASN A 191 -12.24 -0.56 13.01
C ASN A 191 -13.07 -0.73 11.73
N LYS A 192 -14.00 0.21 11.48
CA LYS A 192 -14.62 0.37 10.18
C LYS A 192 -13.77 1.29 9.33
N ALA A 193 -13.23 0.77 8.24
CA ALA A 193 -12.43 1.54 7.31
C ALA A 193 -13.26 2.64 6.63
N LYS A 194 -12.67 3.83 6.49
CA LYS A 194 -13.23 4.92 5.68
C LYS A 194 -12.24 5.25 4.56
N ASN A 195 -12.66 5.08 3.30
CA ASN A 195 -11.85 5.53 2.18
C ASN A 195 -11.81 7.06 2.12
N THR A 196 -10.59 7.58 1.96
CA THR A 196 -10.35 9.03 1.83
C THR A 196 -9.64 9.38 0.52
N TRP A 197 -9.47 8.42 -0.39
CA TRP A 197 -8.72 8.57 -1.63
C TRP A 197 -9.62 8.77 -2.85
N ASN A 198 -9.20 9.64 -3.77
CA ASN A 198 -9.73 9.64 -5.12
C ASN A 198 -9.02 8.52 -5.91
N LEU A 199 -9.73 7.44 -6.16
CA LEU A 199 -9.23 6.24 -6.80
C LEU A 199 -9.59 6.15 -8.29
N SER A 200 -10.04 7.25 -8.91
CA SER A 200 -10.43 7.29 -10.34
C SER A 200 -9.28 6.97 -11.31
N ALA A 201 -8.04 7.00 -10.82
CA ALA A 201 -6.86 6.57 -11.58
C ALA A 201 -6.80 5.05 -11.80
N PHE A 202 -7.50 4.26 -10.98
CA PHE A 202 -7.58 2.82 -11.12
C PHE A 202 -8.80 2.43 -11.94
N SER A 203 -8.61 1.53 -12.91
CA SER A 203 -9.64 1.22 -13.91
C SER A 203 -10.78 0.36 -13.36
N LYS A 204 -10.52 -0.42 -12.32
CA LYS A 204 -11.47 -1.35 -11.70
C LYS A 204 -11.75 -1.06 -10.22
N ALA A 205 -11.42 0.14 -9.75
CA ALA A 205 -11.75 0.54 -8.39
C ALA A 205 -13.24 0.32 -8.10
N PRO A 206 -13.60 -0.35 -6.98
CA PRO A 206 -14.97 -0.58 -6.60
C PRO A 206 -15.76 0.73 -6.52
N LYS A 207 -17.00 0.75 -7.03
CA LYS A 207 -17.83 1.97 -7.05
C LYS A 207 -18.01 2.58 -5.66
N ALA A 208 -18.14 1.74 -4.64
CA ALA A 208 -18.26 2.17 -3.25
C ALA A 208 -17.03 2.96 -2.74
N LEU A 209 -15.86 2.82 -3.39
CA LEU A 209 -14.64 3.58 -3.07
C LEU A 209 -14.50 4.84 -3.93
N LEU A 210 -15.31 5.01 -4.96
CA LEU A 210 -15.30 6.18 -5.85
C LEU A 210 -16.27 7.27 -5.39
N GLU A 211 -17.22 6.93 -4.55
CA GLU A 211 -18.17 7.88 -3.97
C GLU A 211 -17.51 8.59 -2.78
N PRO A 212 -17.62 9.92 -2.67
CA PRO A 212 -17.17 10.63 -1.48
C PRO A 212 -17.89 10.07 -0.25
N PRO A 213 -17.22 9.95 0.90
CA PRO A 213 -17.92 9.56 2.12
C PRO A 213 -19.11 10.50 2.35
N GLU A 214 -20.29 9.92 2.65
CA GLU A 214 -21.45 10.72 3.06
C GLU A 214 -21.02 11.68 4.17
N GLN A 215 -21.22 12.98 3.96
CA GLN A 215 -20.99 13.98 4.99
C GLN A 215 -21.94 13.66 6.15
N GLU A 216 -21.38 13.29 7.30
CA GLU A 216 -22.20 13.24 8.52
C GLU A 216 -22.84 14.61 8.69
N PRO A 217 -24.16 14.68 8.96
CA PRO A 217 -24.82 15.96 9.20
C PRO A 217 -24.10 16.70 10.33
N GLU A 218 -23.68 17.94 10.08
CA GLU A 218 -23.16 18.82 11.13
C GLU A 218 -24.18 18.85 12.27
N ILE A 219 -23.80 18.31 13.42
CA ILE A 219 -24.59 18.48 14.64
C ILE A 219 -24.37 19.93 15.06
N GLU A 220 -25.31 20.81 14.76
CA GLU A 220 -25.30 22.16 15.32
C GLU A 220 -25.20 22.07 16.84
N PRO A 221 -24.26 22.77 17.47
CA PRO A 221 -24.19 22.82 18.93
C PRO A 221 -25.43 23.53 19.47
N ALA A 222 -26.11 22.86 20.41
CA ALA A 222 -27.28 23.37 21.11
C ALA A 222 -26.94 24.55 22.05
#